data_dce5eb1623c27ee5f0a54450f913a3fe
#
_entry.id   dce5eb1623c27ee5f0a54450f913a3fe
#
_cell.length_a   1.000
_cell.length_b   1.000
_cell.length_c   1.000
_cell.angle_alpha   90.00
_cell.angle_beta   90.00
_cell.angle_gamma   90.00
#
_symmetry.space_group_name_H-M   'P 1'
#
loop_
_entity.id
_entity.type
_entity.pdbx_description
1 polymer ?
#
loop_
_entity_poly.entity_id
_entity_poly.type
_entity_poly.pdbx_seq_one_letter_code
_entity_poly.pdbx_strand_id
1 'polypeptide(L)'
;MDLFLFIYKGDITLEEFKYLIPEESNDATRMDASLMRTIEGHLRKTFNAHDYQELLLPTFEYADLLSGFGTNEETMFQFINHEGKRITLRTDFTVPIARIYSNAHTDEVRRYSYFGKVYRTQARHKGRSSELFQGGIELFGLPGREGDQECLS
;
A
#
# COMPACT_ATOMS: atom_id res chain seq x y z
N MET A 1 -4.14 12.80 30.18
CA MET A 1 -3.76 12.88 28.74
C MET A 1 -4.94 13.48 28.03
N ASP A 2 -4.94 14.81 28.01
CA ASP A 2 -6.09 15.59 27.53
C ASP A 2 -6.15 15.50 26.01
N LEU A 3 -7.22 14.87 25.54
CA LEU A 3 -7.58 14.85 24.14
C LEU A 3 -8.06 16.28 23.81
N PHE A 4 -7.23 17.06 23.11
CA PHE A 4 -7.62 18.37 22.63
C PHE A 4 -8.74 18.19 21.59
N LEU A 5 -9.96 18.37 22.04
CA LEU A 5 -11.10 18.56 21.16
C LEU A 5 -11.06 20.01 20.64
N PHE A 6 -10.38 20.24 19.52
CA PHE A 6 -10.51 21.50 18.81
C PHE A 6 -11.88 21.54 18.13
N ILE A 7 -12.88 22.03 18.86
CA ILE A 7 -14.12 22.48 18.23
C ILE A 7 -13.83 23.85 17.63
N TYR A 8 -13.59 23.89 16.33
CA TYR A 8 -13.54 25.13 15.59
C TYR A 8 -14.96 25.70 15.57
N LYS A 9 -15.22 26.70 16.40
CA LYS A 9 -16.43 27.55 16.31
C LYS A 9 -16.17 28.61 15.24
N GLY A 10 -16.26 28.24 13.98
CA GLY A 10 -16.44 29.13 12.85
C GLY A 10 -17.67 28.65 12.11
N ASP A 11 -18.42 29.53 11.50
CA ASP A 11 -19.60 29.25 10.69
C ASP A 11 -19.22 28.48 9.41
N ILE A 12 -18.72 27.25 9.55
CA ILE A 12 -18.47 26.35 8.44
C ILE A 12 -19.83 25.74 8.07
N THR A 13 -20.33 26.05 6.90
CA THR A 13 -21.57 25.49 6.39
C THR A 13 -21.40 24.02 6.02
N LEU A 14 -22.47 23.22 6.11
CA LEU A 14 -22.45 21.80 5.70
C LEU A 14 -21.96 21.59 4.25
N GLU A 15 -22.09 22.62 3.39
CA GLU A 15 -21.60 22.57 2.02
C GLU A 15 -20.06 22.67 1.94
N GLU A 16 -19.43 23.40 2.85
CA GLU A 16 -17.96 23.48 2.92
C GLU A 16 -17.33 22.16 3.41
N PHE A 17 -18.04 21.40 4.26
CA PHE A 17 -17.59 20.07 4.70
C PHE A 17 -17.53 19.04 3.58
N LYS A 18 -18.32 19.17 2.51
CA LYS A 18 -18.26 18.28 1.34
C LYS A 18 -16.90 18.28 0.64
N TYR A 19 -16.12 19.33 0.81
CA TYR A 19 -14.84 19.53 0.13
C TYR A 19 -13.63 19.22 1.01
N LEU A 20 -13.81 18.76 2.23
CA LEU A 20 -12.71 18.45 3.14
C LEU A 20 -12.04 17.11 2.84
N ILE A 21 -12.70 16.23 2.08
CA ILE A 21 -12.15 14.94 1.64
C ILE A 21 -12.00 15.01 0.12
N PRO A 22 -10.82 14.69 -0.42
CA PRO A 22 -10.64 14.58 -1.86
C PRO A 22 -11.64 13.60 -2.49
N GLU A 23 -12.15 13.90 -3.69
CA GLU A 23 -13.20 13.11 -4.36
C GLU A 23 -12.90 11.61 -4.48
N GLU A 24 -11.62 11.24 -4.50
CA GLU A 24 -11.15 9.86 -4.65
C GLU A 24 -10.74 9.23 -3.30
N SER A 25 -11.13 9.84 -2.19
CA SER A 25 -10.85 9.35 -0.83
C SER A 25 -12.13 9.00 -0.11
N ASN A 26 -12.07 8.03 0.79
CA ASN A 26 -13.20 7.62 1.63
C ASN A 26 -12.76 7.49 3.08
N ASP A 27 -13.58 7.98 4.00
CA ASP A 27 -13.45 7.66 5.41
C ASP A 27 -13.96 6.24 5.67
N ALA A 28 -13.17 5.45 6.38
CA ALA A 28 -13.61 4.15 6.87
C ALA A 28 -14.45 4.33 8.14
N THR A 29 -15.64 3.77 8.15
CA THR A 29 -16.46 3.73 9.36
C THR A 29 -15.81 2.88 10.46
N ARG A 30 -16.26 2.99 11.71
CA ARG A 30 -15.78 2.14 12.80
C ARG A 30 -15.96 0.66 12.49
N MET A 31 -17.08 0.29 11.84
CA MET A 31 -17.37 -1.10 11.48
C MET A 31 -16.42 -1.59 10.39
N ASP A 32 -16.16 -0.79 9.36
CA ASP A 32 -15.23 -1.12 8.29
C ASP A 32 -13.80 -1.28 8.84
N ALA A 33 -13.37 -0.39 9.71
CA ALA A 33 -12.06 -0.46 10.36
C ALA A 33 -11.92 -1.72 11.22
N SER A 34 -12.97 -2.11 11.98
CA SER A 34 -12.97 -3.34 12.78
C SER A 34 -12.90 -4.59 11.92
N LEU A 35 -13.67 -4.64 10.84
CA LEU A 35 -13.63 -5.74 9.86
C LEU A 35 -12.27 -5.87 9.21
N MET A 36 -11.69 -4.75 8.75
CA MET A 36 -10.34 -4.71 8.19
C MET A 36 -9.30 -5.29 9.16
N ARG A 37 -9.32 -4.88 10.43
CA ARG A 37 -8.38 -5.39 11.45
C ARG A 37 -8.57 -6.89 11.71
N THR A 38 -9.79 -7.38 11.65
CA THR A 38 -10.08 -8.81 11.81
C THR A 38 -9.50 -9.62 10.64
N ILE A 39 -9.74 -9.18 9.40
CA ILE A 39 -9.19 -9.81 8.19
C ILE A 39 -7.67 -9.79 8.22
N GLU A 40 -7.08 -8.63 8.49
CA GLU A 40 -5.63 -8.44 8.61
C GLU A 40 -5.01 -9.37 9.65
N GLY A 41 -5.66 -9.52 10.80
CA GLY A 41 -5.23 -10.43 11.87
C GLY A 41 -5.24 -11.91 11.47
N HIS A 42 -6.27 -12.34 10.74
CA HIS A 42 -6.33 -13.71 10.21
C HIS A 42 -5.25 -13.96 9.17
N LEU A 43 -5.08 -13.07 8.21
CA LEU A 43 -4.05 -13.19 7.17
C LEU A 43 -2.64 -13.23 7.77
N ARG A 44 -2.32 -12.33 8.73
CA ARG A 44 -1.02 -12.36 9.42
C ARG A 44 -0.78 -13.69 10.12
N LYS A 45 -1.79 -14.21 10.79
CA LYS A 45 -1.67 -15.53 11.46
C LYS A 45 -1.38 -16.64 10.46
N THR A 46 -2.06 -16.63 9.32
CA THR A 46 -1.83 -17.61 8.25
C THR A 46 -0.43 -17.47 7.65
N PHE A 47 -0.03 -16.25 7.27
CA PHE A 47 1.28 -16.01 6.68
C PHE A 47 2.43 -16.37 7.63
N ASN A 48 2.31 -16.02 8.91
CA ASN A 48 3.30 -16.40 9.92
C ASN A 48 3.38 -17.93 10.12
N ALA A 49 2.27 -18.66 9.99
CA ALA A 49 2.25 -20.11 10.10
C ALA A 49 2.96 -20.80 8.93
N HIS A 50 3.13 -20.09 7.81
CA HIS A 50 3.87 -20.52 6.61
C HIS A 50 5.25 -19.84 6.49
N ASP A 51 5.80 -19.30 7.59
CA ASP A 51 7.12 -18.67 7.66
C ASP A 51 7.29 -17.42 6.77
N TYR A 52 6.21 -16.74 6.41
CA TYR A 52 6.29 -15.45 5.72
C TYR A 52 6.61 -14.33 6.69
N GLN A 53 7.73 -13.66 6.47
CA GLN A 53 8.19 -12.53 7.26
C GLN A 53 7.53 -11.24 6.80
N GLU A 54 6.84 -10.54 7.70
CA GLU A 54 6.22 -9.25 7.37
C GLU A 54 7.27 -8.16 7.18
N LEU A 55 7.17 -7.44 6.06
CA LEU A 55 7.97 -6.26 5.76
C LEU A 55 7.14 -4.99 5.93
N LEU A 56 7.75 -3.99 6.57
CA LEU A 56 7.24 -2.63 6.65
C LEU A 56 7.99 -1.77 5.64
N LEU A 57 7.30 -1.33 4.60
CA LEU A 57 7.88 -0.58 3.50
C LEU A 57 7.52 0.91 3.56
N PRO A 58 8.41 1.80 3.10
CA PRO A 58 8.11 3.22 2.95
C PRO A 58 6.90 3.44 2.04
N THR A 59 6.16 4.53 2.29
CA THR A 59 5.08 4.97 1.41
C THR A 59 5.61 5.59 0.13
N PHE A 60 6.79 6.19 0.18
CA PHE A 60 7.44 6.87 -0.93
C PHE A 60 8.41 5.96 -1.65
N GLU A 61 8.37 5.99 -2.98
CA GLU A 61 9.30 5.29 -3.86
C GLU A 61 9.80 6.24 -4.97
N TYR A 62 10.91 5.91 -5.60
CA TYR A 62 11.32 6.61 -6.81
C TYR A 62 10.40 6.25 -7.97
N ALA A 63 9.84 7.25 -8.65
CA ALA A 63 8.95 7.01 -9.78
C ALA A 63 9.64 6.20 -10.89
N ASP A 64 10.93 6.44 -11.12
CA ASP A 64 11.74 5.75 -12.13
C ASP A 64 11.89 4.25 -11.82
N LEU A 65 11.87 3.86 -10.54
CA LEU A 65 11.88 2.44 -10.18
C LEU A 65 10.60 1.76 -10.66
N LEU A 66 9.43 2.33 -10.33
CA LEU A 66 8.15 1.72 -10.67
C LEU A 66 7.90 1.73 -12.18
N SER A 67 8.23 2.82 -12.88
CA SER A 67 8.09 2.89 -14.34
C SER A 67 9.02 1.93 -15.07
N GLY A 68 10.24 1.72 -14.55
CA GLY A 68 11.20 0.73 -15.05
C GLY A 68 10.67 -0.72 -15.00
N PHE A 69 9.76 -1.02 -14.09
CA PHE A 69 9.07 -2.30 -13.99
C PHE A 69 7.68 -2.30 -14.66
N GLY A 70 7.37 -1.29 -15.47
CA GLY A 70 6.17 -1.26 -16.31
C GLY A 70 4.93 -0.65 -15.66
N THR A 71 5.05 -0.02 -14.49
CA THR A 71 3.91 0.73 -13.92
C THR A 71 3.63 1.96 -14.77
N ASN A 72 2.36 2.15 -15.16
CA ASN A 72 1.96 3.31 -15.94
C ASN A 72 2.11 4.59 -15.11
N GLU A 73 2.91 5.54 -15.58
CA GLU A 73 3.18 6.82 -14.90
C GLU A 73 1.91 7.66 -14.68
N GLU A 74 0.91 7.55 -15.54
CA GLU A 74 -0.37 8.26 -15.39
C GLU A 74 -1.16 7.79 -14.15
N THR A 75 -0.86 6.61 -13.64
CA THR A 75 -1.50 6.08 -12.43
C THR A 75 -0.76 6.43 -11.15
N MET A 76 0.36 7.13 -11.22
CA MET A 76 1.19 7.49 -10.09
C MET A 76 0.85 8.87 -9.53
N PHE A 77 0.82 9.00 -8.20
CA PHE A 77 0.83 10.29 -7.50
C PHE A 77 2.28 10.78 -7.37
N GLN A 78 2.74 11.56 -8.33
CA GLN A 78 4.14 12.00 -8.42
C GLN A 78 4.35 13.42 -7.88
N PHE A 79 5.52 13.64 -7.30
CA PHE A 79 6.01 14.95 -6.88
C PHE A 79 7.55 14.99 -6.94
N ILE A 80 8.09 16.19 -6.89
CA ILE A 80 9.54 16.40 -6.88
C ILE A 80 10.00 16.64 -5.44
N ASN A 81 11.02 15.92 -4.99
CA ASN A 81 11.62 16.14 -3.68
C ASN A 81 12.59 17.32 -3.70
N HIS A 82 13.14 17.68 -2.52
CA HIS A 82 14.07 18.80 -2.37
C HIS A 82 15.41 18.63 -3.14
N GLU A 83 15.73 17.40 -3.57
CA GLU A 83 16.91 17.09 -4.40
C GLU A 83 16.60 17.11 -5.89
N GLY A 84 15.37 17.46 -6.30
CA GLY A 84 14.95 17.46 -7.69
C GLY A 84 14.63 16.08 -8.26
N LYS A 85 14.49 15.04 -7.42
CA LYS A 85 14.17 13.68 -7.86
C LYS A 85 12.68 13.44 -7.90
N ARG A 86 12.22 12.64 -8.88
CA ARG A 86 10.82 12.23 -9.00
C ARG A 86 10.50 11.16 -7.96
N ILE A 87 9.58 11.47 -7.08
CA ILE A 87 9.06 10.59 -6.03
C ILE A 87 7.60 10.31 -6.33
N THR A 88 7.12 9.13 -5.96
CA THR A 88 5.70 8.76 -6.03
C THR A 88 5.23 8.09 -4.75
N LEU A 89 3.94 8.13 -4.49
CA LEU A 89 3.33 7.21 -3.55
C LEU A 89 3.35 5.80 -4.16
N ARG A 90 3.69 4.78 -3.37
CA ARG A 90 3.77 3.40 -3.87
C ARG A 90 2.46 2.94 -4.48
N THR A 91 2.54 2.34 -5.65
CA THR A 91 1.39 1.81 -6.39
C THR A 91 1.12 0.33 -6.11
N ASP A 92 2.13 -0.38 -5.60
CA ASP A 92 2.10 -1.80 -5.23
C ASP A 92 3.20 -2.10 -4.21
N PHE A 93 3.29 -3.35 -3.78
CA PHE A 93 4.34 -3.83 -2.87
C PHE A 93 5.38 -4.70 -3.57
N THR A 94 5.04 -5.33 -4.68
CA THR A 94 5.90 -6.31 -5.38
C THR A 94 7.23 -5.70 -5.80
N VAL A 95 7.22 -4.56 -6.48
CA VAL A 95 8.44 -3.91 -6.96
C VAL A 95 9.36 -3.45 -5.82
N PRO A 96 8.86 -2.78 -4.76
CA PRO A 96 9.66 -2.47 -3.58
C PRO A 96 10.28 -3.70 -2.89
N ILE A 97 9.52 -4.80 -2.79
CA ILE A 97 10.01 -6.03 -2.18
C ILE A 97 11.07 -6.71 -3.06
N ALA A 98 10.84 -6.75 -4.38
CA ALA A 98 11.84 -7.25 -5.33
C ALA A 98 13.16 -6.47 -5.25
N ARG A 99 13.11 -5.14 -5.06
CA ARG A 99 14.28 -4.30 -4.81
C ARG A 99 15.03 -4.74 -3.53
N ILE A 100 14.29 -5.03 -2.45
CA ILE A 100 14.90 -5.50 -1.18
C ILE A 100 15.60 -6.84 -1.41
N TYR A 101 14.94 -7.78 -2.07
CA TYR A 101 15.52 -9.08 -2.38
C TYR A 101 16.78 -8.97 -3.25
N SER A 102 16.72 -8.17 -4.31
CA SER A 102 17.88 -7.92 -5.19
C SER A 102 19.07 -7.29 -4.45
N ASN A 103 18.81 -6.36 -3.53
CA ASN A 103 19.86 -5.72 -2.74
C ASN A 103 20.49 -6.66 -1.69
N ALA A 104 19.81 -7.72 -1.33
CA ALA A 104 20.37 -8.74 -0.41
C ALA A 104 21.46 -9.61 -1.08
N HIS A 105 21.58 -9.57 -2.42
CA HIS A 105 22.53 -10.36 -3.20
C HIS A 105 22.56 -11.84 -2.78
N THR A 106 21.39 -12.44 -2.64
CA THR A 106 21.24 -13.84 -2.20
C THR A 106 20.37 -14.61 -3.17
N ASP A 107 20.67 -15.91 -3.34
CA ASP A 107 19.82 -16.86 -4.08
C ASP A 107 18.95 -17.70 -3.12
N GLU A 108 18.95 -17.37 -1.82
CA GLU A 108 18.16 -18.09 -0.84
C GLU A 108 16.67 -17.84 -1.03
N VAL A 109 15.87 -18.87 -0.73
CA VAL A 109 14.42 -18.73 -0.70
C VAL A 109 14.01 -17.73 0.37
N ARG A 110 13.26 -16.72 -0.02
CA ARG A 110 12.73 -15.69 0.89
C ARG A 110 11.22 -15.62 0.76
N ARG A 111 10.56 -15.61 1.91
CA ARG A 111 9.13 -15.50 2.06
C ARG A 111 8.79 -14.19 2.75
N TYR A 112 8.18 -13.28 2.02
CA TYR A 112 7.80 -11.97 2.54
C TYR A 112 6.29 -11.81 2.51
N SER A 113 5.75 -11.17 3.53
CA SER A 113 4.36 -10.70 3.56
C SER A 113 4.31 -9.20 3.77
N TYR A 114 3.19 -8.60 3.41
CA TYR A 114 2.99 -7.17 3.54
C TYR A 114 1.52 -6.82 3.77
N PHE A 115 1.31 -5.69 4.44
CA PHE A 115 0.00 -5.07 4.63
C PHE A 115 0.17 -3.55 4.58
N GLY A 116 -0.70 -2.87 3.89
CA GLY A 116 -0.69 -1.42 3.86
C GLY A 116 -1.47 -0.83 2.70
N LYS A 117 -1.38 0.49 2.61
CA LYS A 117 -2.05 1.24 1.56
C LYS A 117 -1.19 1.38 0.33
N VAL A 118 -1.82 1.27 -0.83
CA VAL A 118 -1.27 1.60 -2.14
C VAL A 118 -2.11 2.71 -2.75
N TYR A 119 -1.52 3.48 -3.66
CA TYR A 119 -2.09 4.71 -4.16
C TYR A 119 -2.04 4.71 -5.68
N ARG A 120 -3.21 4.79 -6.32
CA ARG A 120 -3.31 4.82 -7.78
C ARG A 120 -4.34 5.85 -8.18
N THR A 121 -3.96 6.76 -9.09
CA THR A 121 -4.92 7.69 -9.66
C THR A 121 -6.03 6.89 -10.35
N GLN A 122 -7.25 7.31 -10.17
CA GLN A 122 -8.43 6.68 -10.79
C GLN A 122 -8.95 7.57 -11.92
N ALA A 123 -9.49 6.96 -12.98
CA ALA A 123 -10.20 7.73 -13.98
C ALA A 123 -11.43 8.39 -13.33
N ARG A 124 -11.61 9.69 -13.59
CA ARG A 124 -12.73 10.49 -13.07
C ARG A 124 -14.07 9.74 -13.19
N HIS A 125 -14.91 9.86 -12.19
CA HIS A 125 -16.30 9.34 -12.14
C HIS A 125 -16.48 7.82 -12.02
N LYS A 126 -15.48 7.04 -11.59
CA LYS A 126 -15.67 5.59 -11.37
C LYS A 126 -16.03 5.20 -9.94
N GLY A 127 -16.14 6.17 -9.02
CA GLY A 127 -16.49 5.91 -7.62
C GLY A 127 -15.50 4.99 -6.88
N ARG A 128 -14.28 4.85 -7.39
CA ARG A 128 -13.21 4.06 -6.79
C ARG A 128 -12.27 4.96 -6.02
N SER A 129 -11.84 4.49 -4.83
CA SER A 129 -10.82 5.18 -4.06
C SER A 129 -9.46 5.09 -4.74
N SER A 130 -8.71 6.20 -4.73
CA SER A 130 -7.30 6.24 -5.12
C SER A 130 -6.37 5.66 -4.06
N GLU A 131 -6.87 5.47 -2.85
CA GLU A 131 -6.20 4.81 -1.74
C GLU A 131 -6.82 3.44 -1.50
N LEU A 132 -6.04 2.38 -1.66
CA LEU A 132 -6.48 0.99 -1.54
C LEU A 132 -5.66 0.29 -0.47
N PHE A 133 -6.30 -0.51 0.37
CA PHE A 133 -5.58 -1.40 1.28
C PHE A 133 -5.23 -2.70 0.57
N GLN A 134 -3.97 -3.11 0.65
CA GLN A 134 -3.45 -4.31 0.04
C GLN A 134 -2.70 -5.14 1.08
N GLY A 135 -2.94 -6.44 1.10
CA GLY A 135 -2.17 -7.42 1.84
C GLY A 135 -1.83 -8.60 0.93
N GLY A 136 -0.65 -9.17 1.11
CA GLY A 136 -0.21 -10.28 0.26
C GLY A 136 1.11 -10.89 0.70
N ILE A 137 1.55 -11.84 -0.10
CA ILE A 137 2.81 -12.55 0.06
C ILE A 137 3.64 -12.47 -1.23
N GLU A 138 4.96 -12.53 -1.08
CA GLU A 138 5.93 -12.60 -2.17
C GLU A 138 6.93 -13.70 -1.87
N LEU A 139 7.15 -14.59 -2.83
CA LEU A 139 8.08 -15.70 -2.75
C LEU A 139 9.22 -15.49 -3.75
N PHE A 140 10.45 -15.51 -3.27
CA PHE A 140 11.65 -15.35 -4.07
C PHE A 140 12.58 -16.55 -3.92
N GLY A 141 13.37 -16.84 -4.95
CA GLY A 141 14.41 -17.86 -4.90
C GLY A 141 13.90 -19.31 -5.02
N LEU A 142 12.60 -19.53 -5.25
CA LEU A 142 12.03 -20.86 -5.45
C LEU A 142 11.45 -20.97 -6.87
N PRO A 143 12.25 -21.37 -7.87
CA PRO A 143 11.82 -21.41 -9.26
C PRO A 143 10.91 -22.62 -9.58
N GLY A 144 10.08 -22.43 -10.61
CA GLY A 144 9.32 -23.51 -11.23
C GLY A 144 8.14 -24.02 -10.40
N ARG A 145 7.82 -25.27 -10.59
CA ARG A 145 6.59 -25.90 -10.07
C ARG A 145 6.48 -25.90 -8.54
N GLU A 146 7.61 -25.91 -7.85
CA GLU A 146 7.62 -25.88 -6.37
C GLU A 146 7.14 -24.53 -5.84
N GLY A 147 7.56 -23.43 -6.47
CA GLY A 147 7.09 -22.09 -6.12
C GLY A 147 5.60 -21.94 -6.40
N ASP A 148 5.10 -22.44 -7.54
CA ASP A 148 3.68 -22.39 -7.87
C ASP A 148 2.83 -23.19 -6.86
N GLN A 149 3.30 -24.37 -6.44
CA GLN A 149 2.62 -25.19 -5.45
C GLN A 149 2.56 -24.51 -4.08
N GLU A 150 3.63 -23.86 -3.64
CA GLU A 150 3.65 -23.17 -2.38
C GLU A 150 2.66 -21.97 -2.35
N CYS A 151 2.57 -21.23 -3.43
CA CYS A 151 1.61 -20.10 -3.51
C CYS A 151 0.14 -20.54 -3.55
N LEU A 152 -0.14 -21.81 -3.85
CA LEU A 152 -1.48 -22.36 -3.94
C LEU A 152 -1.89 -23.18 -2.70
N SER A 153 -0.98 -23.44 -1.79
CA SER A 153 -1.23 -24.19 -0.55
C SER A 153 -1.79 -23.32 0.56
#